data_61e80c2e7adf52697034a8505efabbd3
#
_entry.id   61e80c2e7adf52697034a8505efabbd3
#
_cell.length_a   1.000
_cell.length_b   1.000
_cell.length_c   1.000
_cell.angle_alpha   90.00
_cell.angle_beta   90.00
_cell.angle_gamma   90.00
#
_symmetry.space_group_name_H-M   'P 1'
#
loop_
_entity.id
_entity.type
_entity.pdbx_description
1 polymer ?
#
loop_
_entity_poly.entity_id
_entity_poly.type
_entity_poly.pdbx_seq_one_letter_code
_entity_poly.pdbx_strand_id
1 'polypeptide(L)'
;MDFALSEEQTAIFDMARDFGVTYIAPFAREWETAGEIPKTLWPELAELGFGGLYVGEQNGGSGLTRLDATLVFEALSMACPSVAALLSIHNMCAAMIDKFGSDDLRAKYLPK
;
A
#
# COMPACT_ATOMS: atom_id res chain seq x y z
N MET A 1 12.61 -24.51 -8.42
CA MET A 1 12.16 -23.23 -7.83
C MET A 1 11.43 -22.45 -8.91
N ASP A 2 10.21 -22.07 -8.64
CA ASP A 2 9.36 -21.34 -9.60
C ASP A 2 9.20 -19.90 -9.14
N PHE A 3 9.59 -18.95 -9.99
CA PHE A 3 9.45 -17.52 -9.73
C PHE A 3 8.22 -16.91 -10.43
N ALA A 4 7.38 -17.74 -11.04
CA ALA A 4 6.16 -17.25 -11.67
C ALA A 4 5.18 -16.73 -10.61
N LEU A 5 4.51 -15.63 -10.94
CA LEU A 5 3.46 -15.08 -10.09
C LEU A 5 2.20 -15.92 -10.24
N SER A 6 1.44 -16.06 -9.15
CA SER A 6 0.10 -16.62 -9.19
C SER A 6 -0.86 -15.68 -9.92
N GLU A 7 -2.04 -16.16 -10.29
CA GLU A 7 -3.08 -15.33 -10.89
C GLU A 7 -3.49 -14.18 -9.96
N GLU A 8 -3.61 -14.46 -8.65
CA GLU A 8 -3.92 -13.45 -7.64
C GLU A 8 -2.82 -12.40 -7.52
N GLN A 9 -1.56 -12.82 -7.52
CA GLN A 9 -0.41 -11.91 -7.46
C GLN A 9 -0.34 -11.04 -8.71
N THR A 10 -0.57 -11.60 -9.88
CA THR A 10 -0.62 -10.84 -11.14
C THR A 10 -1.75 -9.80 -11.11
N ALA A 11 -2.93 -10.18 -10.61
CA ALA A 11 -4.07 -9.27 -10.49
C ALA A 11 -3.78 -8.11 -9.54
N ILE A 12 -3.14 -8.37 -8.40
CA ILE A 12 -2.74 -7.34 -7.42
C ILE A 12 -1.72 -6.38 -8.05
N PHE A 13 -0.71 -6.91 -8.71
CA PHE A 13 0.31 -6.11 -9.40
C PHE A 13 -0.31 -5.22 -10.47
N ASP A 14 -1.17 -5.79 -11.31
CA ASP A 14 -1.83 -5.05 -12.40
C ASP A 14 -2.75 -3.95 -11.86
N MET A 15 -3.49 -4.21 -10.80
CA MET A 15 -4.33 -3.22 -10.14
C MET A 15 -3.51 -2.04 -9.61
N ALA A 16 -2.40 -2.33 -8.93
CA ALA A 16 -1.50 -1.29 -8.43
C ALA A 16 -0.85 -0.51 -9.56
N ARG A 17 -0.40 -1.19 -10.61
CA ARG A 17 0.20 -0.55 -11.79
C ARG A 17 -0.80 0.39 -12.47
N ASP A 18 -2.01 -0.07 -12.70
CA ASP A 18 -3.05 0.71 -13.38
C ASP A 18 -3.44 1.93 -12.57
N PHE A 19 -3.55 1.80 -11.25
CA PHE A 19 -3.75 2.93 -10.36
C PHE A 19 -2.60 3.94 -10.47
N GLY A 20 -1.36 3.46 -10.45
CA GLY A 20 -0.16 4.30 -10.57
C GLY A 20 -0.12 5.06 -11.90
N VAL A 21 -0.44 4.41 -13.00
CA VAL A 21 -0.46 5.03 -14.33
C VAL A 21 -1.54 6.12 -14.42
N THR A 22 -2.69 5.90 -13.82
CA THR A 22 -3.84 6.82 -13.94
C THR A 22 -3.77 7.96 -12.94
N TYR A 23 -3.46 7.69 -11.67
CA TYR A 23 -3.63 8.63 -10.57
C TYR A 23 -2.34 9.17 -9.97
N ILE A 24 -1.19 8.62 -10.32
CA ILE A 24 0.09 9.00 -9.74
C ILE A 24 1.06 9.55 -10.80
N ALA A 25 1.37 8.76 -11.81
CA ALA A 25 2.40 9.10 -12.80
C ALA A 25 2.17 10.46 -13.48
N PRO A 26 0.93 10.85 -13.89
CA PRO A 26 0.70 12.14 -14.52
C PRO A 26 0.99 13.34 -13.61
N PHE A 27 0.97 13.16 -12.30
CA PHE A 27 1.09 14.22 -11.30
C PHE A 27 2.41 14.19 -10.52
N ALA A 28 3.22 13.14 -10.67
CA ALA A 28 4.41 12.93 -9.86
C ALA A 28 5.41 14.10 -9.93
N ARG A 29 5.63 14.65 -11.11
CA ARG A 29 6.54 15.79 -11.31
C ARG A 29 6.01 17.06 -10.61
N GLU A 30 4.70 17.30 -10.69
CA GLU A 30 4.06 18.43 -10.02
C GLU A 30 4.20 18.32 -8.50
N TRP A 31 3.99 17.13 -7.95
CA TRP A 31 4.15 16.88 -6.52
C TRP A 31 5.60 17.04 -6.06
N GLU A 32 6.55 16.61 -6.86
CA GLU A 32 7.98 16.82 -6.58
C GLU A 32 8.33 18.30 -6.53
N THR A 33 7.84 19.08 -7.49
CA THR A 33 8.07 20.53 -7.54
C THR A 33 7.42 21.23 -6.34
N ALA A 34 6.21 20.82 -5.96
CA ALA A 34 5.50 21.36 -4.81
C ALA A 34 6.08 20.91 -3.47
N GLY A 35 6.88 19.82 -3.45
CA GLY A 35 7.42 19.24 -2.23
C GLY A 35 6.39 18.53 -1.37
N GLU A 36 5.23 18.18 -1.93
CA GLU A 36 4.13 17.56 -1.19
C GLU A 36 3.33 16.61 -2.06
N ILE A 37 2.97 15.45 -1.50
CA ILE A 37 1.98 14.53 -2.08
C ILE A 37 0.61 14.91 -1.53
N PRO A 38 -0.41 15.11 -2.39
CA PRO A 38 -1.73 15.51 -1.92
C PRO A 38 -2.32 14.49 -0.94
N LYS A 39 -2.87 15.00 0.15
CA LYS A 39 -3.49 14.15 1.18
C LYS A 39 -4.70 13.38 0.67
N THR A 40 -5.30 13.83 -0.41
CA THR A 40 -6.44 13.18 -1.07
C THR A 40 -6.10 11.85 -1.72
N LEU A 41 -4.81 11.59 -1.98
CA LEU A 41 -4.36 10.32 -2.55
C LEU A 41 -4.51 9.14 -1.58
N TRP A 42 -4.31 9.38 -0.28
CA TRP A 42 -4.29 8.32 0.72
C TRP A 42 -5.62 7.59 0.87
N PRO A 43 -6.78 8.28 0.95
CA PRO A 43 -8.07 7.60 0.96
C PRO A 43 -8.29 6.72 -0.27
N GLU A 44 -7.87 7.15 -1.45
CA GLU A 44 -8.01 6.36 -2.68
C GLU A 44 -7.18 5.08 -2.64
N LEU A 45 -5.95 5.15 -2.13
CA LEU A 45 -5.12 3.97 -1.91
C LEU A 45 -5.72 3.04 -0.84
N ALA A 46 -6.30 3.62 0.19
CA ALA A 46 -6.95 2.86 1.26
C ALA A 46 -8.18 2.09 0.76
N GLU A 47 -8.97 2.67 -0.14
CA GLU A 47 -10.12 1.99 -0.76
C GLU A 47 -9.71 0.74 -1.54
N LEU A 48 -8.51 0.70 -2.08
CA LEU A 48 -7.95 -0.48 -2.74
C LEU A 48 -7.41 -1.53 -1.76
N GLY A 49 -7.45 -1.23 -0.45
CA GLY A 49 -6.89 -2.11 0.57
C GLY A 49 -5.38 -1.95 0.79
N PHE A 50 -4.77 -0.92 0.20
CA PHE A 50 -3.31 -0.75 0.25
C PHE A 50 -2.82 -0.13 1.57
N GLY A 51 -3.71 0.36 2.41
CA GLY A 51 -3.34 0.91 3.72
C GLY A 51 -2.93 -0.13 4.77
N GLY A 52 -3.36 -1.37 4.59
CA GLY A 52 -3.06 -2.47 5.52
C GLY A 52 -2.85 -3.78 4.79
N LEU A 53 -1.90 -3.82 3.86
CA LEU A 53 -1.70 -4.98 2.97
C LEU A 53 -1.46 -6.27 3.73
N TYR A 54 -0.60 -6.26 4.73
CA TYR A 54 -0.27 -7.45 5.54
C TYR A 54 -0.67 -7.31 7.02
N VAL A 55 -1.63 -6.44 7.30
CA VAL A 55 -2.38 -6.44 8.55
C VAL A 55 -3.45 -7.53 8.48
N GLY A 56 -3.70 -8.22 9.59
CA GLY A 56 -4.70 -9.29 9.63
C GLY A 56 -6.12 -8.79 9.33
N GLU A 57 -6.91 -9.63 8.66
CA GLU A 57 -8.28 -9.29 8.28
C GLU A 57 -9.16 -8.96 9.50
N GLN A 58 -8.91 -9.63 10.62
CA GLN A 58 -9.63 -9.39 11.87
C GLN A 58 -9.45 -7.96 12.40
N ASN A 59 -8.41 -7.27 11.97
CA ASN A 59 -8.12 -5.89 12.34
C ASN A 59 -8.33 -4.91 11.17
N GLY A 60 -9.05 -5.31 10.15
CA GLY A 60 -9.40 -4.47 9.00
C GLY A 60 -8.38 -4.45 7.87
N GLY A 61 -7.34 -5.27 7.94
CA GLY A 61 -6.33 -5.39 6.90
C GLY A 61 -6.72 -6.32 5.75
N SER A 62 -5.90 -6.33 4.72
CA SER A 62 -6.08 -7.19 3.55
C SER A 62 -5.59 -8.63 3.76
N GLY A 63 -4.83 -8.89 4.83
CA GLY A 63 -4.36 -10.22 5.19
C GLY A 63 -3.41 -10.85 4.19
N LEU A 64 -2.75 -10.05 3.37
CA LEU A 64 -1.80 -10.52 2.35
C LEU A 64 -0.43 -10.82 2.94
N THR A 65 0.42 -11.47 2.17
CA THR A 65 1.81 -11.71 2.55
C THR A 65 2.68 -10.49 2.27
N ARG A 66 3.89 -10.48 2.84
CA ARG A 66 4.87 -9.43 2.53
C ARG A 66 5.34 -9.50 1.07
N LEU A 67 5.36 -10.70 0.50
CA LEU A 67 5.66 -10.86 -0.93
C LEU A 67 4.61 -10.17 -1.79
N ASP A 68 3.33 -10.37 -1.48
CA ASP A 68 2.23 -9.70 -2.18
C ASP A 68 2.34 -8.17 -2.05
N ALA A 69 2.64 -7.68 -0.86
CA ALA A 69 2.85 -6.24 -0.62
C ALA A 69 4.02 -5.69 -1.44
N THR A 70 5.11 -6.45 -1.59
CA THR A 70 6.25 -6.07 -2.41
C THR A 70 5.84 -5.82 -3.86
N LEU A 71 4.95 -6.62 -4.40
CA LEU A 71 4.42 -6.43 -5.76
C LEU A 71 3.67 -5.11 -5.92
N VAL A 72 2.89 -4.74 -4.90
CA VAL A 72 2.19 -3.43 -4.89
C VAL A 72 3.20 -2.29 -4.86
N PHE A 73 4.20 -2.37 -3.99
CA PHE A 73 5.22 -1.32 -3.87
C PHE A 73 6.06 -1.20 -5.14
N GLU A 74 6.42 -2.31 -5.76
CA GLU A 74 7.12 -2.32 -7.04
C GLU A 74 6.31 -1.61 -8.13
N ALA A 75 5.04 -1.99 -8.28
CA ALA A 75 4.15 -1.41 -9.28
C ALA A 75 3.96 0.10 -9.07
N LEU A 76 3.73 0.54 -7.83
CA LEU A 76 3.57 1.96 -7.51
C LEU A 76 4.88 2.74 -7.67
N SER A 77 6.02 2.11 -7.41
CA SER A 77 7.34 2.75 -7.58
C SER A 77 7.62 3.12 -9.04
N MET A 78 7.07 2.38 -9.98
CA MET A 78 7.19 2.71 -11.41
C MET A 78 6.52 4.05 -11.74
N ALA A 79 5.48 4.41 -10.98
CA ALA A 79 4.80 5.70 -11.13
C ALA A 79 5.44 6.80 -10.30
N CYS A 80 5.74 6.53 -9.04
CA CYS A 80 6.39 7.47 -8.12
C CYS A 80 7.01 6.72 -6.93
N PRO A 81 8.35 6.68 -6.83
CA PRO A 81 9.03 6.04 -5.70
C PRO A 81 8.67 6.63 -4.34
N SER A 82 8.42 7.93 -4.26
CA SER A 82 8.08 8.61 -3.00
C SER A 82 6.73 8.13 -2.45
N VAL A 83 5.73 7.95 -3.30
CA VAL A 83 4.42 7.39 -2.90
C VAL A 83 4.61 5.97 -2.38
N ALA A 84 5.34 5.14 -3.10
CA ALA A 84 5.60 3.75 -2.71
C ALA A 84 6.36 3.68 -1.37
N ALA A 85 7.35 4.54 -1.18
CA ALA A 85 8.13 4.59 0.06
C ALA A 85 7.26 4.95 1.26
N LEU A 86 6.44 5.99 1.15
CA LEU A 86 5.51 6.39 2.20
C LEU A 86 4.51 5.28 2.53
N LEU A 87 3.94 4.67 1.51
CA LEU A 87 2.98 3.58 1.69
C LEU A 87 3.63 2.36 2.36
N SER A 88 4.87 2.03 1.99
CA SER A 88 5.60 0.91 2.60
C SER A 88 5.86 1.13 4.08
N ILE A 89 6.25 2.34 4.47
CA ILE A 89 6.47 2.69 5.88
C ILE A 89 5.15 2.69 6.65
N HIS A 90 4.08 3.21 6.06
CA HIS A 90 2.75 3.14 6.66
C HIS A 90 2.33 1.70 6.95
N ASN A 91 2.50 0.81 5.98
CA ASN A 91 2.20 -0.62 6.14
C ASN A 91 3.08 -1.28 7.21
N MET A 92 4.35 -0.91 7.26
CA MET A 92 5.26 -1.39 8.31
C MET A 92 4.77 -0.99 9.71
N CYS A 93 4.42 0.27 9.88
CA CYS A 93 3.90 0.77 11.17
C CYS A 93 2.58 0.09 11.54
N ALA A 94 1.67 -0.06 10.58
CA ALA A 94 0.41 -0.76 10.79
C ALA A 94 0.63 -2.22 11.21
N ALA A 95 1.55 -2.92 10.57
CA ALA A 95 1.91 -4.28 10.92
C ALA A 95 2.55 -4.39 12.31
N MET A 96 3.32 -3.41 12.73
CA MET A 96 3.89 -3.37 14.08
C MET A 96 2.79 -3.23 15.14
N ILE A 97 1.80 -2.38 14.89
CA ILE A 97 0.64 -2.25 15.79
C ILE A 97 -0.15 -3.57 15.81
N ASP A 98 -0.37 -4.18 14.66
CA ASP A 98 -1.09 -5.45 14.54
C ASP A 98 -0.39 -6.56 15.35
N LYS A 99 0.92 -6.66 15.23
CA LYS A 99 1.71 -7.74 15.84
C LYS A 99 2.00 -7.51 17.33
N PHE A 100 2.33 -6.29 17.71
CA PHE A 100 2.86 -5.97 19.04
C PHE A 100 1.97 -5.07 19.89
N GLY A 101 0.95 -4.45 19.30
CA GLY A 101 0.06 -3.56 20.01
C GLY A 101 -0.92 -4.28 20.93
N SER A 102 -1.46 -3.57 21.91
CA SER A 102 -2.58 -4.04 22.71
C SER A 102 -3.87 -4.07 21.89
N ASP A 103 -4.89 -4.75 22.40
CA ASP A 103 -6.20 -4.78 21.75
C ASP A 103 -6.79 -3.38 21.59
N ASP A 104 -6.60 -2.50 22.59
CA ASP A 104 -7.04 -1.12 22.52
C ASP A 104 -6.34 -0.33 21.41
N LEU A 105 -5.03 -0.52 21.24
CA LEU A 105 -4.27 0.13 20.17
C LEU A 105 -4.70 -0.38 18.80
N ARG A 106 -4.89 -1.68 18.65
CA ARG A 106 -5.38 -2.27 17.40
C ARG A 106 -6.74 -1.69 17.03
N ALA A 107 -7.68 -1.69 17.98
CA ALA A 107 -9.03 -1.17 17.76
C ALA A 107 -9.03 0.33 17.42
N LYS A 108 -8.12 1.09 17.99
CA LYS A 108 -8.05 2.54 17.80
C LYS A 108 -7.45 2.94 16.45
N TYR A 109 -6.41 2.24 15.99
CA TYR A 109 -5.60 2.71 14.86
C TYR A 109 -5.75 1.89 13.58
N LEU A 110 -5.99 0.58 13.64
CA LEU A 110 -5.95 -0.27 12.46
C LEU A 110 -7.17 -0.16 11.54
N PRO A 111 -8.42 0.02 12.04
CA PRO A 111 -9.58 0.09 11.14
C PRO A 111 -9.71 1.39 10.34
N LYS A 112 -8.78 2.31 10.48
CA LYS A 112 -8.83 3.65 9.87
C LYS A 112 -7.91 3.80 8.70
#